data_3d059814a57e85626b21dc070220e2c9
#
_entry.id   3d059814a57e85626b21dc070220e2c9
#
_cell.length_a   1.000
_cell.length_b   1.000
_cell.length_c   1.000
_cell.angle_alpha   90.00
_cell.angle_beta   90.00
_cell.angle_gamma   90.00
#
_symmetry.space_group_name_H-M   'P 1'
#
loop_
_entity.id
_entity.type
_entity.pdbx_description
1 polymer ?
#
loop_
_entity_poly.entity_id
_entity_poly.type
_entity_poly.pdbx_seq_one_letter_code
_entity_poly.pdbx_strand_id
1 'polypeptide(L)'
;CKICGYVYEGDSLPADFKCPICKQPATAFEEVVVPKEEAVQGNKYAGTQTEKNLHTAFAGESQARNKYTYFASVAQGEGFEQIAALFLKTAENEKAHAKMWFQELGELGDTKANLAAAAEGENYEWTDMYDGFAKTAEAEGFPELAAKFRAVGAIEKHHEERYRALLKNIELSQVFEKSKVQVWECRNCGHIVVGTKAPDSCEVCGYAQSYFELNTENY
;
A
#
# COMPACT_ATOMS: atom_id res chain seq x y z
N CYS A 1 15.71 -2.66 17.03
CA CYS A 1 16.01 -2.32 18.45
C CYS A 1 14.71 -2.33 19.25
N LYS A 2 14.61 -3.19 20.28
CA LYS A 2 13.41 -3.35 21.14
C LYS A 2 13.07 -2.08 21.95
N ILE A 3 14.03 -1.18 22.12
CA ILE A 3 13.86 -0.01 22.98
C ILE A 3 13.31 1.20 22.22
N CYS A 4 13.76 1.44 20.99
CA CYS A 4 13.41 2.65 20.24
C CYS A 4 12.85 2.39 18.84
N GLY A 5 12.67 1.12 18.45
CA GLY A 5 12.15 0.74 17.13
C GLY A 5 13.13 0.87 15.96
N TYR A 6 14.38 1.35 16.18
CA TYR A 6 15.36 1.45 15.10
C TYR A 6 15.61 0.09 14.45
N VAL A 7 15.57 0.03 13.13
CA VAL A 7 15.86 -1.15 12.31
C VAL A 7 17.30 -1.05 11.78
N TYR A 8 18.10 -2.09 11.96
CA TYR A 8 19.40 -2.23 11.33
C TYR A 8 19.25 -3.04 10.04
N GLU A 9 19.64 -2.46 8.93
CA GLU A 9 19.52 -3.07 7.59
C GLU A 9 20.90 -3.61 7.16
N GLY A 10 21.31 -4.75 7.67
CA GLY A 10 22.53 -5.43 7.29
C GLY A 10 22.39 -6.93 7.46
N ASP A 11 23.22 -7.71 6.75
CA ASP A 11 23.18 -9.18 6.76
C ASP A 11 23.44 -9.78 8.15
N SER A 12 24.14 -9.06 9.02
CA SER A 12 24.36 -9.43 10.41
C SER A 12 24.65 -8.20 11.28
N LEU A 13 24.10 -8.17 12.48
CA LEU A 13 24.34 -7.09 13.43
C LEU A 13 25.74 -7.28 14.08
N PRO A 14 26.69 -6.32 13.94
CA PRO A 14 27.98 -6.41 14.59
C PRO A 14 27.86 -6.52 16.12
N ALA A 15 28.71 -7.32 16.76
CA ALA A 15 28.63 -7.55 18.20
C ALA A 15 28.88 -6.29 19.04
N ASP A 16 29.66 -5.35 18.52
CA ASP A 16 29.97 -4.05 19.12
C ASP A 16 29.03 -2.93 18.70
N PHE A 17 27.97 -3.24 17.90
CA PHE A 17 27.01 -2.27 17.41
C PHE A 17 26.27 -1.58 18.56
N LYS A 18 26.16 -0.27 18.45
CA LYS A 18 25.31 0.55 19.33
C LYS A 18 24.26 1.25 18.52
N CYS A 19 23.02 1.15 18.97
CA CYS A 19 21.90 1.82 18.34
C CYS A 19 22.19 3.32 18.14
N PRO A 20 22.12 3.86 16.92
CA PRO A 20 22.42 5.27 16.67
C PRO A 20 21.46 6.21 17.39
N ILE A 21 20.23 5.75 17.66
CA ILE A 21 19.17 6.55 18.30
C ILE A 21 19.29 6.49 19.83
N CYS A 22 19.17 5.31 20.44
CA CYS A 22 19.08 5.18 21.90
C CYS A 22 20.37 4.68 22.56
N LYS A 23 21.46 4.48 21.78
CA LYS A 23 22.79 4.04 22.22
C LYS A 23 22.83 2.66 22.88
N GLN A 24 21.74 1.91 22.82
CA GLN A 24 21.68 0.56 23.37
C GLN A 24 22.58 -0.41 22.59
N PRO A 25 23.18 -1.42 23.27
CA PRO A 25 24.07 -2.38 22.62
C PRO A 25 23.33 -3.35 21.70
N ALA A 26 24.06 -4.11 20.90
CA ALA A 26 23.54 -5.13 19.98
C ALA A 26 22.56 -6.11 20.66
N THR A 27 22.74 -6.43 21.94
CA THR A 27 21.84 -7.29 22.73
C THR A 27 20.42 -6.74 22.91
N ALA A 28 20.21 -5.46 22.67
CA ALA A 28 18.89 -4.83 22.68
C ALA A 28 18.15 -4.98 21.34
N PHE A 29 18.74 -5.67 20.38
CA PHE A 29 18.12 -5.95 19.09
C PHE A 29 17.54 -7.36 19.06
N GLU A 30 16.50 -7.53 18.29
CA GLU A 30 15.88 -8.79 17.96
C GLU A 30 15.90 -8.93 16.45
N GLU A 31 16.24 -10.11 15.97
CA GLU A 31 16.14 -10.40 14.55
C GLU A 31 14.66 -10.40 14.15
N VAL A 32 14.31 -9.47 13.28
CA VAL A 32 13.00 -9.48 12.64
C VAL A 32 13.18 -10.27 11.35
N VAL A 33 12.79 -11.53 11.37
CA VAL A 33 12.64 -12.30 10.13
C VAL A 33 11.47 -11.67 9.38
N VAL A 34 11.77 -10.66 8.56
CA VAL A 34 10.84 -10.26 7.51
C VAL A 34 10.88 -11.42 6.52
N PRO A 35 9.79 -12.17 6.29
CA PRO A 35 9.77 -13.14 5.22
C PRO A 35 10.19 -12.38 3.96
N LYS A 36 11.30 -12.77 3.33
CA LYS A 36 11.62 -12.31 1.98
C LYS A 36 10.41 -12.74 1.16
N GLU A 37 9.62 -11.77 0.68
CA GLU A 37 8.57 -12.07 -0.27
C GLU A 37 9.30 -12.75 -1.45
N GLU A 38 9.08 -14.05 -1.60
CA GLU A 38 9.69 -14.82 -2.69
C GLU A 38 9.28 -14.14 -3.99
N ALA A 39 10.24 -13.94 -4.87
CA ALA A 39 9.98 -13.36 -6.19
C ALA A 39 8.82 -14.12 -6.82
N VAL A 40 7.86 -13.39 -7.37
CA VAL A 40 6.62 -13.92 -7.95
C VAL A 40 6.93 -15.11 -8.83
N GLN A 41 6.71 -16.33 -8.33
CA GLN A 41 6.62 -17.51 -9.16
C GLN A 41 5.33 -17.36 -9.96
N GLY A 42 5.41 -17.48 -11.30
CA GLY A 42 4.24 -17.40 -12.14
C GLY A 42 3.14 -18.36 -11.65
N ASN A 43 1.88 -18.02 -11.92
CA ASN A 43 0.71 -18.77 -11.44
C ASN A 43 0.78 -20.26 -11.84
N LYS A 44 1.21 -21.12 -10.93
CA LYS A 44 1.33 -22.58 -11.13
C LYS A 44 -0.03 -23.29 -11.33
N TYR A 45 -1.13 -22.58 -11.07
CA TYR A 45 -2.49 -23.08 -11.18
C TYR A 45 -3.19 -22.67 -12.49
N ALA A 46 -2.49 -21.98 -13.39
CA ALA A 46 -3.06 -21.40 -14.61
C ALA A 46 -3.93 -22.41 -15.40
N GLY A 47 -5.16 -22.00 -15.74
CA GLY A 47 -6.14 -22.79 -16.49
C GLY A 47 -6.87 -23.86 -15.68
N THR A 48 -6.62 -24.01 -14.38
CA THR A 48 -7.25 -25.04 -13.53
C THR A 48 -8.51 -24.55 -12.81
N GLN A 49 -9.31 -25.49 -12.28
CA GLN A 49 -10.39 -25.14 -11.36
C GLN A 49 -9.86 -24.55 -10.05
N THR A 50 -8.65 -24.93 -9.62
CA THR A 50 -7.99 -24.38 -8.43
C THR A 50 -7.71 -22.89 -8.57
N GLU A 51 -7.27 -22.43 -9.74
CA GLU A 51 -7.10 -21.00 -10.02
C GLU A 51 -8.42 -20.24 -9.84
N LYS A 52 -9.52 -20.73 -10.41
CA LYS A 52 -10.84 -20.13 -10.23
C LYS A 52 -11.28 -20.09 -8.77
N ASN A 53 -10.96 -21.15 -8.01
CA ASN A 53 -11.25 -21.18 -6.59
C ASN A 53 -10.43 -20.15 -5.82
N LEU A 54 -9.15 -19.95 -6.15
CA LEU A 54 -8.29 -18.93 -5.56
C LEU A 54 -8.82 -17.51 -5.82
N HIS A 55 -9.20 -17.20 -7.06
CA HIS A 55 -9.83 -15.91 -7.38
C HIS A 55 -11.13 -15.70 -6.59
N THR A 56 -11.95 -16.75 -6.49
CA THR A 56 -13.21 -16.69 -5.72
C THR A 56 -12.94 -16.48 -4.24
N ALA A 57 -11.95 -17.17 -3.67
CA ALA A 57 -11.54 -17.00 -2.28
C ALA A 57 -10.99 -15.58 -2.03
N PHE A 58 -10.08 -15.09 -2.87
CA PHE A 58 -9.54 -13.73 -2.78
C PHE A 58 -10.67 -12.68 -2.83
N ALA A 59 -11.61 -12.81 -3.75
CA ALA A 59 -12.75 -11.91 -3.85
C ALA A 59 -13.64 -11.95 -2.61
N GLY A 60 -13.93 -13.16 -2.08
CA GLY A 60 -14.73 -13.36 -0.89
C GLY A 60 -14.14 -12.70 0.35
N GLU A 61 -12.86 -12.98 0.63
CA GLU A 61 -12.14 -12.42 1.77
C GLU A 61 -11.97 -10.89 1.66
N SER A 62 -11.70 -10.38 0.45
CA SER A 62 -11.61 -8.93 0.20
C SER A 62 -12.93 -8.23 0.48
N GLN A 63 -14.06 -8.80 0.08
CA GLN A 63 -15.38 -8.28 0.39
C GLN A 63 -15.69 -8.37 1.89
N ALA A 64 -15.38 -9.49 2.55
CA ALA A 64 -15.60 -9.68 3.98
C ALA A 64 -14.83 -8.65 4.79
N ARG A 65 -13.55 -8.43 4.48
CA ARG A 65 -12.71 -7.40 5.10
C ARG A 65 -13.38 -6.03 5.05
N ASN A 66 -13.87 -5.61 3.89
CA ASN A 66 -14.52 -4.30 3.75
C ASN A 66 -15.86 -4.25 4.50
N LYS A 67 -16.71 -5.28 4.37
CA LYS A 67 -18.00 -5.36 5.07
C LYS A 67 -17.83 -5.27 6.59
N TYR A 68 -16.86 -5.98 7.17
CA TYR A 68 -16.64 -5.97 8.62
C TYR A 68 -16.15 -4.61 9.12
N THR A 69 -15.39 -3.87 8.32
CA THR A 69 -15.03 -2.48 8.64
C THR A 69 -16.28 -1.57 8.70
N TYR A 70 -17.22 -1.76 7.77
CA TYR A 70 -18.50 -1.01 7.78
C TYR A 70 -19.39 -1.43 8.95
N PHE A 71 -19.45 -2.72 9.27
CA PHE A 71 -20.22 -3.21 10.42
C PHE A 71 -19.64 -2.71 11.75
N ALA A 72 -18.32 -2.61 11.86
CA ALA A 72 -17.67 -2.02 13.01
C ALA A 72 -18.08 -0.56 13.22
N SER A 73 -18.13 0.23 12.15
CA SER A 73 -18.58 1.63 12.22
C SER A 73 -20.02 1.77 12.71
N VAL A 74 -20.92 0.88 12.28
CA VAL A 74 -22.31 0.84 12.79
C VAL A 74 -22.33 0.48 14.26
N ALA A 75 -21.63 -0.59 14.68
CA ALA A 75 -21.57 -1.01 16.07
C ALA A 75 -21.04 0.10 17.00
N GLN A 76 -20.02 0.85 16.56
CA GLN A 76 -19.52 2.03 17.29
C GLN A 76 -20.60 3.11 17.44
N GLY A 77 -21.32 3.41 16.36
CA GLY A 77 -22.41 4.40 16.39
C GLY A 77 -23.55 3.99 17.34
N GLU A 78 -23.76 2.71 17.55
CA GLU A 78 -24.75 2.15 18.49
C GLU A 78 -24.21 1.97 19.92
N GLY A 79 -22.91 2.25 20.17
CA GLY A 79 -22.27 2.15 21.49
C GLY A 79 -21.77 0.74 21.83
N PHE A 80 -21.65 -0.17 20.86
CA PHE A 80 -21.16 -1.55 21.05
C PHE A 80 -19.67 -1.68 20.76
N GLU A 81 -18.83 -1.01 21.53
CA GLU A 81 -17.38 -0.91 21.31
C GLU A 81 -16.68 -2.28 21.22
N GLN A 82 -17.07 -3.26 22.08
CA GLN A 82 -16.50 -4.60 22.02
C GLN A 82 -16.84 -5.31 20.72
N ILE A 83 -18.07 -5.18 20.23
CA ILE A 83 -18.52 -5.79 18.95
C ILE A 83 -17.76 -5.14 17.80
N ALA A 84 -17.63 -3.82 17.80
CA ALA A 84 -16.85 -3.10 16.80
C ALA A 84 -15.38 -3.56 16.77
N ALA A 85 -14.74 -3.69 17.92
CA ALA A 85 -13.36 -4.18 18.02
C ALA A 85 -13.21 -5.60 17.48
N LEU A 86 -14.19 -6.49 17.71
CA LEU A 86 -14.19 -7.84 17.14
C LEU A 86 -14.35 -7.86 15.63
N PHE A 87 -15.22 -7.01 15.06
CA PHE A 87 -15.34 -6.85 13.61
C PHE A 87 -14.03 -6.34 13.00
N LEU A 88 -13.37 -5.33 13.58
CA LEU A 88 -12.10 -4.81 13.09
C LEU A 88 -10.98 -5.87 13.15
N LYS A 89 -10.91 -6.62 14.25
CA LYS A 89 -9.96 -7.74 14.39
C LYS A 89 -10.18 -8.79 13.30
N THR A 90 -11.43 -9.18 13.07
CA THR A 90 -11.77 -10.16 12.02
C THR A 90 -11.45 -9.59 10.64
N ALA A 91 -11.74 -8.31 10.36
CA ALA A 91 -11.37 -7.65 9.10
C ALA A 91 -9.87 -7.74 8.80
N GLU A 92 -9.00 -7.61 9.82
CA GLU A 92 -7.54 -7.80 9.63
C GLU A 92 -7.18 -9.28 9.37
N ASN A 93 -7.92 -10.25 9.94
CA ASN A 93 -7.72 -11.66 9.60
C ASN A 93 -8.09 -11.94 8.13
N GLU A 94 -9.24 -11.43 7.66
CA GLU A 94 -9.67 -11.61 6.26
C GLU A 94 -8.72 -10.94 5.25
N LYS A 95 -8.13 -9.80 5.63
CA LYS A 95 -7.05 -9.19 4.83
C LYS A 95 -5.84 -10.11 4.72
N ALA A 96 -5.47 -10.82 5.80
CA ALA A 96 -4.36 -11.77 5.77
C ALA A 96 -4.68 -12.99 4.88
N HIS A 97 -5.91 -13.52 4.97
CA HIS A 97 -6.37 -14.60 4.10
C HIS A 97 -6.38 -14.18 2.62
N ALA A 98 -6.94 -13.01 2.31
CA ALA A 98 -6.93 -12.48 0.95
C ALA A 98 -5.49 -12.35 0.40
N LYS A 99 -4.55 -11.83 1.21
CA LYS A 99 -3.13 -11.74 0.80
C LYS A 99 -2.54 -13.11 0.47
N MET A 100 -2.84 -14.16 1.24
CA MET A 100 -2.36 -15.53 0.96
C MET A 100 -2.82 -16.00 -0.42
N TRP A 101 -4.10 -15.84 -0.74
CA TRP A 101 -4.64 -16.26 -2.03
C TRP A 101 -4.09 -15.44 -3.19
N PHE A 102 -3.90 -14.14 -3.00
CA PHE A 102 -3.29 -13.25 -3.98
C PHE A 102 -1.83 -13.61 -4.28
N GLN A 103 -1.08 -14.03 -3.26
CA GLN A 103 0.29 -14.54 -3.42
C GLN A 103 0.32 -15.89 -4.15
N GLU A 104 -0.59 -16.84 -3.83
CA GLU A 104 -0.69 -18.11 -4.55
C GLU A 104 -1.04 -17.94 -6.04
N LEU A 105 -1.82 -16.92 -6.38
CA LEU A 105 -2.10 -16.53 -7.77
C LEU A 105 -0.88 -15.94 -8.49
N GLY A 106 0.18 -15.56 -7.76
CA GLY A 106 1.35 -14.90 -8.32
C GLY A 106 1.11 -13.45 -8.73
N GLU A 107 0.11 -12.80 -8.17
CA GLU A 107 -0.30 -11.43 -8.51
C GLU A 107 0.37 -10.35 -7.66
N LEU A 108 1.00 -10.74 -6.54
CA LEU A 108 1.77 -9.82 -5.68
C LEU A 108 3.22 -9.78 -6.13
N GLY A 109 3.61 -8.71 -6.80
CA GLY A 109 4.96 -8.49 -7.33
C GLY A 109 5.80 -7.51 -6.49
N ASP A 110 6.92 -7.09 -7.07
CA ASP A 110 7.70 -5.97 -6.53
C ASP A 110 6.94 -4.64 -6.73
N THR A 111 7.47 -3.55 -6.19
CA THR A 111 6.82 -2.23 -6.25
C THR A 111 6.53 -1.79 -7.69
N LYS A 112 7.43 -2.08 -8.65
CA LYS A 112 7.23 -1.70 -10.06
C LYS A 112 6.09 -2.50 -10.68
N ALA A 113 6.08 -3.81 -10.49
CA ALA A 113 5.04 -4.71 -10.97
C ALA A 113 3.68 -4.34 -10.35
N ASN A 114 3.63 -4.09 -9.05
CA ASN A 114 2.41 -3.70 -8.35
C ASN A 114 1.87 -2.34 -8.82
N LEU A 115 2.73 -1.35 -9.08
CA LEU A 115 2.31 -0.06 -9.63
C LEU A 115 1.78 -0.20 -11.06
N ALA A 116 2.40 -1.05 -11.88
CA ALA A 116 1.91 -1.33 -13.22
C ALA A 116 0.54 -2.02 -13.18
N ALA A 117 0.39 -3.05 -12.36
CA ALA A 117 -0.87 -3.78 -12.20
C ALA A 117 -1.99 -2.87 -11.67
N ALA A 118 -1.69 -2.00 -10.69
CA ALA A 118 -2.64 -1.03 -10.18
C ALA A 118 -3.06 -0.05 -11.28
N ALA A 119 -2.12 0.51 -12.04
CA ALA A 119 -2.43 1.43 -13.13
C ALA A 119 -3.32 0.78 -14.22
N GLU A 120 -3.07 -0.49 -14.56
CA GLU A 120 -3.91 -1.23 -15.54
C GLU A 120 -5.30 -1.53 -14.98
N GLY A 121 -5.42 -1.86 -13.69
CA GLY A 121 -6.72 -2.03 -13.02
C GLY A 121 -7.56 -0.76 -13.07
N GLU A 122 -6.99 0.36 -12.62
CA GLU A 122 -7.68 1.66 -12.64
C GLU A 122 -8.04 2.09 -14.09
N ASN A 123 -7.14 1.82 -15.05
CA ASN A 123 -7.43 2.08 -16.48
C ASN A 123 -8.67 1.34 -16.94
N TYR A 124 -8.78 0.03 -16.68
CA TYR A 124 -9.96 -0.76 -17.02
C TYR A 124 -11.22 -0.23 -16.31
N GLU A 125 -11.09 0.17 -15.05
CA GLU A 125 -12.24 0.66 -14.27
C GLU A 125 -12.86 1.93 -14.89
N TRP A 126 -12.06 2.91 -15.31
CA TRP A 126 -12.60 4.15 -15.84
C TRP A 126 -12.88 4.11 -17.34
N THR A 127 -12.16 3.29 -18.15
CA THR A 127 -12.40 3.23 -19.61
C THR A 127 -13.59 2.34 -19.96
N ASP A 128 -13.78 1.22 -19.24
CA ASP A 128 -14.71 0.16 -19.61
C ASP A 128 -15.78 -0.08 -18.55
N MET A 129 -15.38 -0.40 -17.32
CA MET A 129 -16.26 -0.91 -16.28
C MET A 129 -17.30 0.13 -15.86
N TYR A 130 -16.88 1.29 -15.36
CA TYR A 130 -17.80 2.32 -14.86
C TYR A 130 -18.60 2.98 -15.97
N ASP A 131 -18.03 3.16 -17.17
CA ASP A 131 -18.77 3.66 -18.32
C ASP A 131 -19.90 2.69 -18.73
N GLY A 132 -19.58 1.38 -18.77
CA GLY A 132 -20.58 0.34 -19.04
C GLY A 132 -21.66 0.28 -17.98
N PHE A 133 -21.30 0.36 -16.70
CA PHE A 133 -22.26 0.38 -15.59
C PHE A 133 -23.17 1.61 -15.63
N ALA A 134 -22.64 2.79 -15.96
CA ALA A 134 -23.41 4.01 -16.08
C ALA A 134 -24.44 3.92 -17.21
N LYS A 135 -24.04 3.42 -18.39
CA LYS A 135 -24.96 3.19 -19.53
C LYS A 135 -26.08 2.21 -19.19
N THR A 136 -25.77 1.13 -18.49
CA THR A 136 -26.77 0.15 -18.03
C THR A 136 -27.73 0.79 -17.03
N ALA A 137 -27.22 1.51 -16.04
CA ALA A 137 -28.07 2.17 -15.04
C ALA A 137 -28.99 3.22 -15.66
N GLU A 138 -28.57 3.96 -16.69
CA GLU A 138 -29.43 4.87 -17.45
C GLU A 138 -30.53 4.13 -18.18
N ALA A 139 -30.19 3.04 -18.89
CA ALA A 139 -31.16 2.24 -19.63
C ALA A 139 -32.21 1.59 -18.71
N GLU A 140 -31.85 1.26 -17.48
CA GLU A 140 -32.73 0.69 -16.45
C GLU A 140 -33.51 1.73 -15.65
N GLY A 141 -33.29 3.02 -15.90
CA GLY A 141 -34.04 4.12 -15.24
C GLY A 141 -33.44 4.58 -13.91
N PHE A 142 -32.12 4.38 -13.68
CA PHE A 142 -31.39 4.82 -12.51
C PHE A 142 -30.35 5.93 -12.80
N PRO A 143 -30.77 7.11 -13.30
CA PRO A 143 -29.87 8.17 -13.76
C PRO A 143 -28.95 8.72 -12.64
N GLU A 144 -29.44 8.76 -11.41
CA GLU A 144 -28.62 9.21 -10.25
C GLU A 144 -27.46 8.25 -9.96
N LEU A 145 -27.70 6.94 -10.11
CA LEU A 145 -26.67 5.92 -9.96
C LEU A 145 -25.68 5.97 -11.12
N ALA A 146 -26.16 6.18 -12.35
CA ALA A 146 -25.32 6.38 -13.52
C ALA A 146 -24.36 7.57 -13.35
N ALA A 147 -24.86 8.69 -12.80
CA ALA A 147 -24.03 9.85 -12.47
C ALA A 147 -22.93 9.52 -11.43
N LYS A 148 -23.27 8.71 -10.41
CA LYS A 148 -22.27 8.24 -9.42
C LYS A 148 -21.20 7.35 -10.04
N PHE A 149 -21.57 6.40 -10.92
CA PHE A 149 -20.61 5.55 -11.64
C PHE A 149 -19.64 6.41 -12.46
N ARG A 150 -20.12 7.41 -13.20
CA ARG A 150 -19.23 8.32 -13.95
C ARG A 150 -18.32 9.14 -13.04
N ALA A 151 -18.84 9.61 -11.90
CA ALA A 151 -18.04 10.37 -10.94
C ALA A 151 -16.92 9.52 -10.34
N VAL A 152 -17.20 8.26 -9.99
CA VAL A 152 -16.16 7.33 -9.51
C VAL A 152 -15.17 7.04 -10.64
N GLY A 153 -15.62 6.72 -11.85
CA GLY A 153 -14.72 6.50 -13.00
C GLY A 153 -13.75 7.68 -13.25
N ALA A 154 -14.21 8.92 -13.04
CA ALA A 154 -13.33 10.10 -13.13
C ALA A 154 -12.26 10.12 -12.02
N ILE A 155 -12.54 9.57 -10.84
CA ILE A 155 -11.58 9.41 -9.75
C ILE A 155 -10.54 8.35 -10.12
N GLU A 156 -10.97 7.20 -10.65
CA GLU A 156 -10.06 6.09 -11.00
C GLU A 156 -9.07 6.50 -12.11
N LYS A 157 -9.48 7.40 -13.01
CA LYS A 157 -8.55 8.02 -13.95
C LYS A 157 -7.39 8.77 -13.23
N HIS A 158 -7.69 9.50 -12.16
CA HIS A 158 -6.64 10.18 -11.38
C HIS A 158 -5.76 9.19 -10.61
N HIS A 159 -6.30 8.05 -10.17
CA HIS A 159 -5.52 6.99 -9.56
C HIS A 159 -4.55 6.38 -10.57
N GLU A 160 -4.99 6.06 -11.78
CA GLU A 160 -4.12 5.60 -12.87
C GLU A 160 -2.99 6.58 -13.14
N GLU A 161 -3.32 7.87 -13.37
CA GLU A 161 -2.33 8.92 -13.63
C GLU A 161 -1.27 8.98 -12.52
N ARG A 162 -1.70 8.85 -11.25
CA ARG A 162 -0.81 8.82 -10.08
C ARG A 162 0.11 7.60 -10.10
N TYR A 163 -0.42 6.40 -10.31
CA TYR A 163 0.38 5.17 -10.33
C TYR A 163 1.37 5.15 -11.48
N ARG A 164 1.00 5.61 -12.67
CA ARG A 164 1.91 5.77 -13.80
C ARG A 164 3.02 6.80 -13.53
N ALA A 165 2.71 7.90 -12.87
CA ALA A 165 3.71 8.88 -12.46
C ALA A 165 4.71 8.32 -11.43
N LEU A 166 4.23 7.54 -10.45
CA LEU A 166 5.07 6.87 -9.46
C LEU A 166 5.96 5.81 -10.11
N LEU A 167 5.42 5.00 -11.01
CA LEU A 167 6.17 4.01 -11.78
C LEU A 167 7.29 4.68 -12.57
N LYS A 168 6.98 5.75 -13.29
CA LYS A 168 7.95 6.54 -14.04
C LYS A 168 9.06 7.13 -13.14
N ASN A 169 8.72 7.59 -11.93
CA ASN A 169 9.73 8.07 -10.98
C ASN A 169 10.72 6.96 -10.58
N ILE A 170 10.24 5.72 -10.39
CA ILE A 170 11.11 4.57 -10.11
C ILE A 170 12.01 4.26 -11.30
N GLU A 171 11.44 4.19 -12.50
CA GLU A 171 12.16 3.87 -13.74
C GLU A 171 13.27 4.88 -14.06
N LEU A 172 13.03 6.15 -13.77
CA LEU A 172 13.98 7.24 -13.99
C LEU A 172 14.87 7.53 -12.79
N SER A 173 14.80 6.72 -11.71
CA SER A 173 15.51 6.97 -10.44
C SER A 173 15.18 8.34 -9.83
N GLN A 174 13.95 8.79 -10.01
CA GLN A 174 13.48 10.13 -9.59
C GLN A 174 12.65 10.11 -8.30
N VAL A 175 12.66 9.03 -7.55
CA VAL A 175 11.94 8.97 -6.28
C VAL A 175 12.58 9.94 -5.27
N PHE A 176 13.90 9.86 -5.09
CA PHE A 176 14.66 10.65 -4.13
C PHE A 176 15.57 11.70 -4.79
N GLU A 177 15.48 11.86 -6.10
CA GLU A 177 16.23 12.86 -6.86
C GLU A 177 15.34 13.48 -7.93
N LYS A 178 15.41 14.79 -8.13
CA LYS A 178 14.61 15.53 -9.11
C LYS A 178 15.49 16.39 -9.97
N SER A 179 15.04 16.73 -11.16
CA SER A 179 15.76 17.63 -12.09
C SER A 179 15.82 19.09 -11.62
N LYS A 180 14.99 19.44 -10.64
CA LYS A 180 14.93 20.79 -10.05
C LYS A 180 15.08 20.69 -8.53
N VAL A 181 15.51 21.80 -7.92
CA VAL A 181 15.52 21.95 -6.47
C VAL A 181 14.11 21.75 -5.92
N GLN A 182 14.01 20.93 -4.89
CA GLN A 182 12.79 20.58 -4.17
C GLN A 182 12.97 20.81 -2.67
N VAL A 183 11.88 20.83 -1.95
CA VAL A 183 11.85 20.81 -0.51
C VAL A 183 11.54 19.36 -0.10
N TRP A 184 12.44 18.74 0.64
CA TRP A 184 12.32 17.39 1.17
C TRP A 184 12.02 17.42 2.65
N GLU A 185 11.11 16.59 3.09
CA GLU A 185 10.75 16.44 4.50
C GLU A 185 11.01 15.02 4.98
N CYS A 186 11.64 14.90 6.15
CA CYS A 186 11.81 13.63 6.82
C CYS A 186 10.50 13.22 7.50
N ARG A 187 9.84 12.17 7.03
CA ARG A 187 8.58 11.65 7.57
C ARG A 187 8.63 11.24 9.05
N ASN A 188 9.83 10.99 9.59
CA ASN A 188 10.00 10.62 10.99
C ASN A 188 10.06 11.81 11.95
N CYS A 189 10.77 12.89 11.58
CA CYS A 189 11.02 13.99 12.53
C CYS A 189 10.65 15.38 12.00
N GLY A 190 10.16 15.49 10.76
CA GLY A 190 9.78 16.77 10.14
C GLY A 190 10.98 17.63 9.69
N HIS A 191 12.22 17.11 9.72
CA HIS A 191 13.39 17.86 9.25
C HIS A 191 13.29 18.20 7.76
N ILE A 192 13.49 19.48 7.44
CA ILE A 192 13.38 20.00 6.07
C ILE A 192 14.75 20.20 5.45
N VAL A 193 14.91 19.74 4.21
CA VAL A 193 16.11 19.91 3.41
C VAL A 193 15.73 20.42 2.02
N VAL A 194 16.51 21.38 1.51
CA VAL A 194 16.30 21.97 0.17
C VAL A 194 17.41 21.51 -0.75
N GLY A 195 17.07 20.87 -1.87
CA GLY A 195 18.05 20.36 -2.83
C GLY A 195 17.40 19.57 -3.96
N THR A 196 18.19 19.16 -4.93
CA THR A 196 17.72 18.30 -6.03
C THR A 196 17.58 16.83 -5.60
N LYS A 197 18.27 16.43 -4.50
CA LYS A 197 18.29 15.07 -3.98
C LYS A 197 17.97 15.07 -2.49
N ALA A 198 17.17 14.10 -2.03
CA ALA A 198 17.00 13.82 -0.62
C ALA A 198 18.31 13.28 -0.02
N PRO A 199 18.69 13.65 1.21
CA PRO A 199 19.91 13.13 1.86
C PRO A 199 19.87 11.62 2.00
N ASP A 200 21.03 10.97 1.97
CA ASP A 200 21.14 9.51 2.18
C ASP A 200 20.69 9.09 3.59
N SER A 201 20.78 10.03 4.56
CA SER A 201 20.22 9.88 5.90
C SER A 201 19.85 11.24 6.49
N CYS A 202 18.85 11.28 7.36
CA CYS A 202 18.45 12.48 8.06
C CYS A 202 19.51 12.87 9.12
N GLU A 203 20.06 14.08 9.02
CA GLU A 203 21.08 14.58 9.96
C GLU A 203 20.56 14.78 11.40
N VAL A 204 19.24 14.92 11.57
CA VAL A 204 18.59 15.14 12.87
C VAL A 204 18.28 13.83 13.57
N CYS A 205 17.67 12.85 12.88
CA CYS A 205 17.17 11.64 13.52
C CYS A 205 17.82 10.33 13.02
N GLY A 206 18.72 10.39 12.02
CA GLY A 206 19.48 9.25 11.51
C GLY A 206 18.69 8.29 10.61
N TYR A 207 17.41 8.56 10.31
CA TYR A 207 16.62 7.72 9.42
C TYR A 207 17.12 7.81 7.99
N ALA A 208 17.03 6.69 7.26
CA ALA A 208 17.51 6.55 5.89
C ALA A 208 16.74 7.43 4.89
N GLN A 209 17.32 7.61 3.69
CA GLN A 209 16.72 8.37 2.57
C GLN A 209 15.29 7.96 2.26
N SER A 210 14.94 6.69 2.45
CA SER A 210 13.58 6.16 2.25
C SER A 210 12.49 6.82 3.10
N TYR A 211 12.90 7.57 4.14
CA TYR A 211 11.99 8.34 4.98
C TYR A 211 11.78 9.78 4.50
N PHE A 212 12.43 10.20 3.41
CA PHE A 212 12.19 11.51 2.86
C PHE A 212 11.08 11.48 1.80
N GLU A 213 10.26 12.51 1.81
CA GLU A 213 9.25 12.77 0.80
C GLU A 213 9.31 14.24 0.35
N LEU A 214 8.66 14.55 -0.76
CA LEU A 214 8.49 15.96 -1.16
C LEU A 214 7.55 16.65 -0.18
N ASN A 215 8.02 17.73 0.41
CA ASN A 215 7.16 18.58 1.24
C ASN A 215 6.10 19.23 0.36
N THR A 216 4.84 19.11 0.77
CA THR A 216 3.69 19.75 0.11
C THR A 216 2.95 20.60 1.13
N GLU A 217 2.99 21.91 0.94
CA GLU A 217 2.15 22.84 1.70
C GLU A 217 0.71 22.73 1.17
N ASN A 218 -0.17 22.13 1.97
CA ASN A 218 -1.58 21.90 1.64
C ASN A 218 -2.56 22.54 2.65
N TYR A 219 -2.10 23.57 3.34
CA TYR A 219 -2.84 24.35 4.37
C TYR A 219 -2.96 25.81 3.99
#